data_51034a7433ad586c0428095ccaa7174f
#
_entry.id   51034a7433ad586c0428095ccaa7174f
#
_cell.length_a   1.000
_cell.length_b   1.000
_cell.length_c   1.000
_cell.angle_alpha   90.00
_cell.angle_beta   90.00
_cell.angle_gamma   90.00
#
_symmetry.space_group_name_H-M   'P 1'
#
loop_
_entity.id
_entity.type
_entity.pdbx_description
1 polymer ?
#
loop_
_entity_poly.entity_id
_entity_poly.type
_entity_poly.pdbx_seq_one_letter_code
_entity_poly.pdbx_strand_id
1 'polypeptide(L)'
;KVLCFGTSATMVADDSISYAQQREKVAEVASCIFGSTYTKEQVIDETLAIGLSDEEPSDGELRACINAPIPTSSDINDAKKYPTAIWIEQTIALEYKKKEGKYFRGKPIAIEDMAKKLSLQTGEEEENCQKHMIDLLNWCNQLNLSNGASILPYKIHQFIPQTGNVYLTIGDQANRQITVEEKLYCKELSHGDVKIMYYPVVFSRLSGHE
;
A
#
# COMPACT_ATOMS: atom_id res chain seq x y z
N LYS A 1 28.96 10.68 28.19
CA LYS A 1 27.62 11.15 27.77
C LYS A 1 27.04 10.09 26.87
N VAL A 2 25.94 9.48 27.28
CA VAL A 2 25.23 8.47 26.45
C VAL A 2 24.20 9.20 25.58
N LEU A 3 24.22 8.93 24.27
CA LEU A 3 23.20 9.40 23.34
C LEU A 3 22.23 8.25 23.13
N CYS A 4 20.94 8.53 23.31
CA CYS A 4 19.87 7.57 23.10
C CYS A 4 19.06 7.95 21.85
N PHE A 5 18.82 6.97 20.97
CA PHE A 5 17.98 7.11 19.79
C PHE A 5 16.89 6.03 19.83
N GLY A 6 15.67 6.41 19.53
CA GLY A 6 14.57 5.48 19.36
C GLY A 6 13.99 5.60 17.95
N THR A 7 13.58 4.49 17.38
CA THR A 7 12.86 4.44 16.10
C THR A 7 11.52 3.75 16.31
N SER A 8 10.47 4.24 15.66
CA SER A 8 9.15 3.63 15.68
C SER A 8 8.62 3.55 14.25
N ALA A 9 7.99 2.44 13.91
CA ALA A 9 7.35 2.27 12.61
C ALA A 9 6.07 3.11 12.47
N THR A 10 5.44 3.47 13.59
CA THR A 10 4.22 4.27 13.63
C THR A 10 4.33 5.33 14.71
N MET A 11 4.08 6.58 14.36
CA MET A 11 3.77 7.61 15.34
C MET A 11 2.36 7.39 15.90
N VAL A 12 1.96 8.13 16.90
CA VAL A 12 0.62 7.99 17.50
C VAL A 12 -0.45 8.17 16.43
N ALA A 13 -1.16 7.10 16.10
CA ALA A 13 -2.27 7.11 15.17
C ALA A 13 -3.56 7.56 15.87
N ASP A 14 -3.64 8.83 16.23
CA ASP A 14 -4.80 9.43 16.88
C ASP A 14 -5.22 10.67 16.09
N ASP A 15 -6.18 10.47 15.19
CA ASP A 15 -6.73 11.55 14.33
C ASP A 15 -7.47 12.63 15.15
N SER A 16 -7.73 12.42 16.45
CA SER A 16 -8.42 13.37 17.33
C SER A 16 -7.53 14.47 17.87
N ILE A 17 -6.20 14.31 17.80
CA ILE A 17 -5.22 15.28 18.31
C ILE A 17 -4.40 15.89 17.19
N SER A 18 -3.93 17.13 17.42
CA SER A 18 -3.06 17.81 16.45
C SER A 18 -1.73 17.09 16.28
N TYR A 19 -1.11 17.30 15.13
CA TYR A 19 0.22 16.76 14.84
C TYR A 19 1.28 17.18 15.90
N ALA A 20 1.23 18.42 16.38
CA ALA A 20 2.12 18.89 17.44
C ALA A 20 1.93 18.10 18.74
N GLN A 21 0.68 17.77 19.10
CA GLN A 21 0.37 16.95 20.27
C GLN A 21 0.82 15.49 20.08
N GLN A 22 0.75 14.96 18.85
CA GLN A 22 1.28 13.61 18.57
C GLN A 22 2.79 13.55 18.82
N ARG A 23 3.55 14.55 18.35
CA ARG A 23 5.00 14.65 18.59
C ARG A 23 5.31 14.82 20.09
N GLU A 24 4.49 15.56 20.82
CA GLU A 24 4.65 15.74 22.26
C GLU A 24 4.48 14.40 23.01
N LYS A 25 3.44 13.62 22.66
CA LYS A 25 3.25 12.26 23.22
C LYS A 25 4.44 11.33 22.92
N VAL A 26 4.99 11.39 21.71
CA VAL A 26 6.19 10.60 21.35
C VAL A 26 7.39 11.02 22.19
N ALA A 27 7.58 12.33 22.41
CA ALA A 27 8.66 12.84 23.25
C ALA A 27 8.49 12.43 24.73
N GLU A 28 7.28 12.42 25.26
CA GLU A 28 6.96 11.92 26.60
C GLU A 28 7.32 10.43 26.76
N VAL A 29 6.91 9.61 25.80
CA VAL A 29 7.25 8.18 25.80
C VAL A 29 8.75 7.96 25.71
N ALA A 30 9.46 8.69 24.83
CA ALA A 30 10.91 8.64 24.73
C ALA A 30 11.59 9.05 26.04
N SER A 31 11.07 10.10 26.69
CA SER A 31 11.58 10.57 27.99
C SER A 31 11.43 9.50 29.08
N CYS A 32 10.31 8.81 29.08
CA CYS A 32 10.05 7.71 30.03
C CYS A 32 11.00 6.53 29.77
N ILE A 33 11.17 6.12 28.53
CA ILE A 33 12.01 4.96 28.16
C ILE A 33 13.49 5.23 28.43
N PHE A 34 13.97 6.41 28.06
CA PHE A 34 15.42 6.74 28.13
C PHE A 34 15.84 7.41 29.42
N GLY A 35 14.91 7.76 30.32
CA GLY A 35 15.22 8.42 31.59
C GLY A 35 15.81 9.82 31.43
N SER A 36 15.54 10.51 30.32
CA SER A 36 16.05 11.85 30.00
C SER A 36 14.91 12.66 29.37
N THR A 37 14.91 13.97 29.56
CA THR A 37 13.88 14.81 29.00
C THR A 37 14.07 14.99 27.49
N TYR A 38 13.06 14.63 26.72
CA TYR A 38 12.93 14.88 25.28
C TYR A 38 11.80 15.85 25.01
N THR A 39 11.97 16.66 23.97
CA THR A 39 10.95 17.62 23.53
C THR A 39 10.47 17.27 22.12
N LYS A 40 9.32 17.79 21.73
CA LYS A 40 8.74 17.55 20.40
C LYS A 40 9.64 17.97 19.24
N GLU A 41 10.56 18.92 19.46
CA GLU A 41 11.54 19.36 18.45
C GLU A 41 12.60 18.29 18.16
N GLN A 42 12.80 17.36 19.09
CA GLN A 42 13.73 16.24 18.93
C GLN A 42 13.07 15.02 18.27
N VAL A 43 11.75 15.05 18.06
CA VAL A 43 11.04 14.02 17.33
C VAL A 43 11.17 14.31 15.84
N ILE A 44 11.89 13.45 15.14
CA ILE A 44 12.05 13.51 13.67
C ILE A 44 11.03 12.60 13.05
N ASP A 45 10.28 13.11 12.11
CA ASP A 45 9.28 12.37 11.36
C ASP A 45 9.50 12.46 9.86
N GLU A 46 8.63 11.79 9.12
CA GLU A 46 8.67 11.75 7.67
C GLU A 46 8.39 13.14 7.06
N THR A 47 9.23 13.54 6.13
CA THR A 47 8.98 14.71 5.27
C THR A 47 8.65 14.23 3.88
N LEU A 48 7.44 14.52 3.43
CA LEU A 48 6.96 14.16 2.10
C LEU A 48 6.92 15.39 1.20
N ALA A 49 7.25 15.18 -0.06
CA ALA A 49 7.15 16.16 -1.14
C ALA A 49 6.58 15.48 -2.38
N ILE A 50 6.01 16.28 -3.27
CA ILE A 50 5.62 15.81 -4.61
C ILE A 50 6.89 15.35 -5.33
N GLY A 51 6.87 14.14 -5.87
CA GLY A 51 8.00 13.50 -6.54
C GLY A 51 7.86 13.48 -8.06
N LEU A 52 6.63 13.64 -8.59
CA LEU A 52 6.34 13.58 -10.02
C LEU A 52 6.22 14.97 -10.63
N SER A 53 5.05 15.60 -10.55
CA SER A 53 4.78 16.93 -11.06
C SER A 53 3.89 17.73 -10.12
N ASP A 54 4.13 19.03 -10.05
CA ASP A 54 3.26 19.97 -9.32
C ASP A 54 2.00 20.34 -10.12
N GLU A 55 1.98 20.07 -11.42
CA GLU A 55 0.85 20.38 -12.31
C GLU A 55 -0.19 19.27 -12.20
N GLU A 56 -1.41 19.66 -11.84
CA GLU A 56 -2.55 18.75 -11.78
C GLU A 56 -3.02 18.42 -13.21
N PRO A 57 -3.14 17.13 -13.58
CA PRO A 57 -3.59 16.75 -14.92
C PRO A 57 -5.06 17.09 -15.13
N SER A 58 -5.39 17.57 -16.32
CA SER A 58 -6.77 17.84 -16.73
C SER A 58 -7.58 16.53 -16.93
N ASP A 59 -8.90 16.62 -16.81
CA ASP A 59 -9.80 15.48 -17.06
C ASP A 59 -9.65 14.93 -18.48
N GLY A 60 -9.30 15.80 -19.46
CA GLY A 60 -9.06 15.41 -20.84
C GLY A 60 -7.79 14.55 -20.99
N GLU A 61 -6.72 14.90 -20.31
CA GLU A 61 -5.48 14.13 -20.29
C GLU A 61 -5.67 12.78 -19.58
N LEU A 62 -6.42 12.78 -18.47
CA LEU A 62 -6.75 11.54 -17.77
C LEU A 62 -7.56 10.60 -18.65
N ARG A 63 -8.60 11.09 -19.35
CA ARG A 63 -9.38 10.29 -20.32
C ARG A 63 -8.51 9.73 -21.45
N ALA A 64 -7.62 10.57 -22.00
CA ALA A 64 -6.73 10.13 -23.06
C ALA A 64 -5.83 8.97 -22.58
N CYS A 65 -5.32 9.03 -21.35
CA CYS A 65 -4.53 7.95 -20.76
C CYS A 65 -5.34 6.67 -20.55
N ILE A 66 -6.56 6.76 -20.01
CA ILE A 66 -7.42 5.57 -19.76
C ILE A 66 -7.73 4.84 -21.07
N ASN A 67 -7.95 5.59 -22.15
CA ASN A 67 -8.31 5.05 -23.46
C ASN A 67 -7.09 4.66 -24.33
N ALA A 68 -5.88 4.89 -23.86
CA ALA A 68 -4.65 4.52 -24.52
C ALA A 68 -3.96 3.33 -23.82
N PRO A 69 -3.17 2.52 -24.54
CA PRO A 69 -2.34 1.51 -23.90
C PRO A 69 -1.26 2.20 -23.04
N ILE A 70 -0.89 1.55 -21.93
CA ILE A 70 0.21 1.99 -21.09
C ILE A 70 1.51 2.03 -21.93
N PRO A 71 2.36 3.06 -21.77
CA PRO A 71 3.64 3.14 -22.46
C PRO A 71 4.52 1.92 -22.19
N THR A 72 5.29 1.51 -23.20
CA THR A 72 6.30 0.45 -23.08
C THR A 72 7.70 1.01 -22.83
N SER A 73 7.80 2.32 -22.61
CA SER A 73 9.06 3.01 -22.34
C SER A 73 9.75 2.48 -21.09
N SER A 74 11.07 2.39 -21.13
CA SER A 74 11.93 2.13 -19.98
C SER A 74 12.48 3.41 -19.33
N ASP A 75 12.11 4.59 -19.84
CA ASP A 75 12.52 5.88 -19.30
C ASP A 75 11.62 6.27 -18.11
N ILE A 76 12.26 6.47 -16.99
CA ILE A 76 11.64 6.95 -15.76
C ILE A 76 10.94 8.32 -15.91
N ASN A 77 11.48 9.16 -16.78
CA ASN A 77 10.94 10.50 -17.00
C ASN A 77 9.57 10.47 -17.69
N ASP A 78 9.28 9.42 -18.45
CA ASP A 78 7.96 9.25 -19.04
C ASP A 78 6.90 8.95 -17.97
N ALA A 79 7.23 8.12 -17.00
CA ALA A 79 6.32 7.86 -15.88
C ALA A 79 6.13 9.07 -14.98
N LYS A 80 7.18 9.90 -14.77
CA LYS A 80 7.08 11.13 -13.98
C LYS A 80 6.16 12.17 -14.59
N LYS A 81 5.96 12.13 -15.89
CA LYS A 81 5.09 13.04 -16.64
C LYS A 81 3.74 12.41 -17.01
N TYR A 82 3.52 11.16 -16.64
CA TYR A 82 2.33 10.43 -17.05
C TYR A 82 1.11 10.91 -16.25
N PRO A 83 0.06 11.44 -16.89
CA PRO A 83 -1.03 12.13 -16.19
C PRO A 83 -1.69 11.32 -15.09
N THR A 84 -2.01 10.05 -15.32
CA THR A 84 -2.63 9.21 -14.28
C THR A 84 -1.66 8.83 -13.17
N ALA A 85 -0.35 8.80 -13.39
CA ALA A 85 0.64 8.63 -12.33
C ALA A 85 0.67 9.85 -11.39
N ILE A 86 0.67 11.06 -11.97
CA ILE A 86 0.60 12.32 -11.23
C ILE A 86 -0.71 12.39 -10.44
N TRP A 87 -1.82 12.02 -11.06
CA TRP A 87 -3.12 11.98 -10.39
C TRP A 87 -3.12 11.04 -9.17
N ILE A 88 -2.55 9.84 -9.29
CA ILE A 88 -2.41 8.89 -8.16
C ILE A 88 -1.58 9.52 -7.05
N GLU A 89 -0.45 10.15 -7.36
CA GLU A 89 0.38 10.79 -6.35
C GLU A 89 -0.37 11.88 -5.60
N GLN A 90 -1.01 12.81 -6.32
CA GLN A 90 -1.63 13.99 -5.75
C GLN A 90 -2.99 13.73 -5.10
N THR A 91 -3.77 12.75 -5.61
CA THR A 91 -5.15 12.50 -5.14
C THR A 91 -5.22 11.35 -4.14
N ILE A 92 -4.31 10.38 -4.23
CA ILE A 92 -4.36 9.13 -3.46
C ILE A 92 -3.19 9.02 -2.49
N ALA A 93 -1.96 9.19 -2.98
CA ALA A 93 -0.76 8.91 -2.19
C ALA A 93 -0.42 10.02 -1.20
N LEU A 94 -0.72 11.27 -1.53
CA LEU A 94 -0.39 12.45 -0.74
C LEU A 94 -1.64 13.23 -0.35
N GLU A 95 -1.68 13.71 0.89
CA GLU A 95 -2.68 14.64 1.41
C GLU A 95 -2.00 15.90 1.93
N TYR A 96 -2.25 17.05 1.30
CA TYR A 96 -1.75 18.32 1.80
C TYR A 96 -2.62 18.86 2.92
N LYS A 97 -2.09 18.92 4.14
CA LYS A 97 -2.79 19.50 5.29
C LYS A 97 -2.42 20.97 5.47
N LYS A 98 -3.31 21.88 5.05
CA LYS A 98 -3.11 23.34 5.11
C LYS A 98 -2.72 23.84 6.51
N LYS A 99 -3.28 23.25 7.57
CA LYS A 99 -2.99 23.65 8.96
C LYS A 99 -1.54 23.36 9.35
N GLU A 100 -0.97 22.30 8.83
CA GLU A 100 0.38 21.82 9.14
C GLU A 100 1.41 22.31 8.10
N GLY A 101 0.96 22.84 6.97
CA GLY A 101 1.82 23.32 5.89
C GLY A 101 2.66 22.25 5.21
N LYS A 102 2.25 20.97 5.27
CA LYS A 102 3.03 19.86 4.73
C LYS A 102 2.14 18.71 4.18
N TYR A 103 2.79 17.84 3.42
CA TYR A 103 2.16 16.62 2.92
C TYR A 103 2.22 15.48 3.95
N PHE A 104 1.18 14.67 3.95
CA PHE A 104 1.05 13.42 4.68
C PHE A 104 0.75 12.30 3.71
N ARG A 105 1.01 11.06 4.12
CA ARG A 105 0.58 9.90 3.34
C ARG A 105 -0.94 9.83 3.31
N GLY A 106 -1.47 9.56 2.13
CA GLY A 106 -2.88 9.20 1.97
C GLY A 106 -3.20 7.91 2.74
N LYS A 107 -4.47 7.73 3.08
CA LYS A 107 -4.93 6.48 3.71
C LYS A 107 -4.91 5.34 2.69
N PRO A 108 -4.64 4.09 3.15
CA PRO A 108 -4.79 2.92 2.28
C PRO A 108 -6.19 2.89 1.66
N ILE A 109 -6.25 2.60 0.37
CA ILE A 109 -7.49 2.61 -0.41
C ILE A 109 -7.55 1.34 -1.28
N ALA A 110 -8.74 0.78 -1.47
CA ALA A 110 -8.95 -0.33 -2.39
C ALA A 110 -8.79 0.13 -3.84
N ILE A 111 -8.33 -0.77 -4.71
CA ILE A 111 -8.15 -0.45 -6.14
C ILE A 111 -9.48 -0.08 -6.81
N GLU A 112 -10.57 -0.70 -6.36
CA GLU A 112 -11.93 -0.42 -6.80
C GLU A 112 -12.37 1.01 -6.44
N ASP A 113 -12.04 1.48 -5.23
CA ASP A 113 -12.36 2.83 -4.79
C ASP A 113 -11.50 3.88 -5.51
N MET A 114 -10.25 3.55 -5.86
CA MET A 114 -9.42 4.39 -6.73
C MET A 114 -10.04 4.51 -8.12
N ALA A 115 -10.43 3.38 -8.73
CA ALA A 115 -11.06 3.33 -10.03
C ALA A 115 -12.36 4.15 -10.06
N LYS A 116 -13.18 4.02 -9.01
CA LYS A 116 -14.42 4.78 -8.85
C LYS A 116 -14.18 6.29 -8.79
N LYS A 117 -13.15 6.74 -8.04
CA LYS A 117 -12.77 8.16 -7.99
C LYS A 117 -12.37 8.68 -9.38
N LEU A 118 -11.55 7.92 -10.11
CA LEU A 118 -11.12 8.30 -11.46
C LEU A 118 -12.28 8.30 -12.44
N SER A 119 -13.18 7.31 -12.36
CA SER A 119 -14.41 7.22 -13.15
C SER A 119 -15.31 8.44 -12.93
N LEU A 120 -15.56 8.81 -11.68
CA LEU A 120 -16.37 9.98 -11.33
C LEU A 120 -15.79 11.28 -11.88
N GLN A 121 -14.47 11.43 -11.92
CA GLN A 121 -13.80 12.62 -12.42
C GLN A 121 -13.78 12.67 -13.95
N THR A 122 -13.53 11.53 -14.59
CA THR A 122 -13.33 11.48 -16.04
C THR A 122 -14.59 11.15 -16.82
N GLY A 123 -15.58 10.49 -16.20
CA GLY A 123 -16.76 9.96 -16.86
C GLY A 123 -16.52 8.64 -17.61
N GLU A 124 -15.34 8.03 -17.45
CA GLU A 124 -15.02 6.73 -18.03
C GLU A 124 -15.59 5.58 -17.18
N GLU A 125 -15.75 4.39 -17.75
CA GLU A 125 -16.25 3.22 -17.03
C GLU A 125 -15.30 2.77 -15.92
N GLU A 126 -15.83 2.37 -14.76
CA GLU A 126 -15.02 1.94 -13.60
C GLU A 126 -14.10 0.77 -13.94
N GLU A 127 -14.55 -0.19 -14.75
CA GLU A 127 -13.76 -1.35 -15.17
C GLU A 127 -12.54 -0.94 -16.00
N ASN A 128 -12.70 0.02 -16.92
CA ASN A 128 -11.59 0.57 -17.71
C ASN A 128 -10.60 1.33 -16.83
N CYS A 129 -11.10 2.13 -15.89
CA CYS A 129 -10.27 2.84 -14.92
C CYS A 129 -9.47 1.86 -14.05
N GLN A 130 -10.10 0.79 -13.56
CA GLN A 130 -9.46 -0.22 -12.73
C GLN A 130 -8.35 -0.95 -13.49
N LYS A 131 -8.65 -1.40 -14.70
CA LYS A 131 -7.67 -2.05 -15.58
C LYS A 131 -6.48 -1.14 -15.84
N HIS A 132 -6.76 0.12 -16.23
CA HIS A 132 -5.71 1.11 -16.49
C HIS A 132 -4.81 1.32 -15.26
N MET A 133 -5.38 1.42 -14.05
CA MET A 133 -4.60 1.57 -12.82
C MET A 133 -3.70 0.38 -12.51
N ILE A 134 -4.22 -0.84 -12.69
CA ILE A 134 -3.42 -2.06 -12.50
C ILE A 134 -2.24 -2.08 -13.48
N ASP A 135 -2.50 -1.80 -14.75
CA ASP A 135 -1.48 -1.79 -15.80
C ASP A 135 -0.43 -0.68 -15.54
N LEU A 136 -0.87 0.50 -15.11
CA LEU A 136 0.01 1.62 -14.74
C LEU A 136 0.91 1.27 -13.56
N LEU A 137 0.35 0.73 -12.47
CA LEU A 137 1.14 0.34 -11.30
C LEU A 137 2.15 -0.76 -11.64
N ASN A 138 1.77 -1.72 -12.48
CA ASN A 138 2.70 -2.73 -12.99
C ASN A 138 3.84 -2.11 -13.80
N TRP A 139 3.55 -1.18 -14.69
CA TRP A 139 4.58 -0.46 -15.46
C TRP A 139 5.52 0.32 -14.54
N CYS A 140 5.00 1.10 -13.60
CA CYS A 140 5.81 1.82 -12.61
C CYS A 140 6.70 0.87 -11.80
N ASN A 141 6.18 -0.29 -11.39
CA ASN A 141 6.96 -1.29 -10.66
C ASN A 141 8.11 -1.87 -11.51
N GLN A 142 7.86 -2.15 -12.80
CA GLN A 142 8.91 -2.61 -13.72
C GLN A 142 10.00 -1.55 -13.91
N LEU A 143 9.62 -0.28 -14.06
CA LEU A 143 10.57 0.84 -14.13
C LEU A 143 11.42 0.96 -12.85
N ASN A 144 10.79 0.83 -11.68
CA ASN A 144 11.49 0.87 -10.40
C ASN A 144 12.52 -0.26 -10.26
N LEU A 145 12.15 -1.48 -10.63
CA LEU A 145 13.06 -2.65 -10.60
C LEU A 145 14.23 -2.48 -11.57
N SER A 146 13.97 -1.96 -12.78
CA SER A 146 15.00 -1.82 -13.81
C SER A 146 15.98 -0.68 -13.55
N ASN A 147 15.54 0.38 -12.89
CA ASN A 147 16.31 1.62 -12.72
C ASN A 147 16.76 1.90 -11.28
N GLY A 148 16.37 1.07 -10.32
CA GLY A 148 16.61 1.32 -8.91
C GLY A 148 15.91 2.59 -8.38
N ALA A 149 14.79 2.96 -9.02
CA ALA A 149 14.01 4.14 -8.68
C ALA A 149 12.83 3.81 -7.76
N SER A 150 12.10 4.84 -7.37
CA SER A 150 10.93 4.72 -6.53
C SER A 150 9.83 5.67 -7.03
N ILE A 151 9.23 5.31 -8.19
CA ILE A 151 8.07 6.01 -8.73
C ILE A 151 6.82 5.30 -8.22
N LEU A 152 5.91 6.06 -7.60
CA LEU A 152 4.67 5.53 -7.00
C LEU A 152 4.92 4.19 -6.26
N PRO A 153 5.80 4.15 -5.26
CA PRO A 153 6.04 2.91 -4.52
C PRO A 153 4.76 2.53 -3.77
N TYR A 154 4.26 1.34 -4.03
CA TYR A 154 3.06 0.84 -3.38
C TYR A 154 3.30 -0.49 -2.70
N LYS A 155 2.46 -0.79 -1.72
CA LYS A 155 2.37 -2.11 -1.08
C LYS A 155 0.92 -2.58 -1.17
N ILE A 156 0.74 -3.81 -1.62
CA ILE A 156 -0.57 -4.44 -1.63
C ILE A 156 -0.73 -5.18 -0.30
N HIS A 157 -1.81 -4.87 0.41
CA HIS A 157 -2.21 -5.58 1.61
C HIS A 157 -3.53 -6.28 1.31
N GLN A 158 -3.52 -7.59 1.42
CA GLN A 158 -4.74 -8.38 1.37
C GLN A 158 -5.10 -8.77 2.81
N PHE A 159 -6.22 -8.26 3.29
CA PHE A 159 -6.76 -8.70 4.57
C PHE A 159 -7.59 -9.95 4.32
N ILE A 160 -7.12 -11.08 4.83
CA ILE A 160 -7.94 -12.29 4.93
C ILE A 160 -8.71 -12.14 6.24
N PRO A 161 -10.04 -11.89 6.21
CA PRO A 161 -10.81 -11.73 7.43
C PRO A 161 -10.77 -13.03 8.23
N GLN A 162 -10.54 -12.94 9.54
CA GLN A 162 -10.51 -14.09 10.47
C GLN A 162 -11.88 -14.78 10.65
N THR A 163 -12.88 -14.39 9.89
CA THR A 163 -14.24 -14.98 9.96
C THR A 163 -14.35 -16.32 9.21
N GLY A 164 -13.30 -16.75 8.51
CA GLY A 164 -13.23 -18.04 7.86
C GLY A 164 -11.93 -18.76 8.21
N ASN A 165 -11.97 -20.09 8.23
CA ASN A 165 -10.77 -20.89 8.32
C ASN A 165 -10.03 -20.84 6.98
N VAL A 166 -8.70 -20.76 7.05
CA VAL A 166 -7.85 -21.02 5.88
C VAL A 166 -7.57 -22.51 5.86
N TYR A 167 -7.70 -23.13 4.71
CA TYR A 167 -7.46 -24.54 4.53
C TYR A 167 -6.29 -24.74 3.58
N LEU A 168 -5.43 -25.71 3.86
CA LEU A 168 -4.34 -26.09 2.98
C LEU A 168 -4.25 -27.60 2.81
N THR A 169 -3.66 -28.03 1.70
CA THR A 169 -3.27 -29.44 1.50
C THR A 169 -1.92 -29.71 2.17
N ILE A 170 -1.75 -30.92 2.71
CA ILE A 170 -0.47 -31.35 3.24
C ILE A 170 0.38 -31.87 2.09
N GLY A 171 1.63 -31.39 1.99
CA GLY A 171 2.58 -31.76 0.94
C GLY A 171 3.76 -30.80 0.91
N ASP A 172 4.62 -30.96 -0.09
CA ASP A 172 5.75 -30.08 -0.31
C ASP A 172 5.30 -28.65 -0.55
N GLN A 173 6.04 -27.67 -0.04
CA GLN A 173 5.68 -26.25 -0.09
C GLN A 173 5.37 -25.75 -1.51
N ALA A 174 6.06 -26.26 -2.52
CA ALA A 174 5.87 -25.91 -3.93
C ALA A 174 4.52 -26.38 -4.52
N ASN A 175 3.90 -27.41 -3.92
CA ASN A 175 2.69 -28.06 -4.45
C ASN A 175 1.47 -27.88 -3.55
N ARG A 176 1.59 -27.12 -2.45
CA ARG A 176 0.46 -26.87 -1.55
C ARG A 176 -0.60 -25.99 -2.23
N GLN A 177 -1.85 -26.38 -2.06
CA GLN A 177 -3.00 -25.58 -2.44
C GLN A 177 -3.60 -24.94 -1.18
N ILE A 178 -3.96 -23.68 -1.29
CA ILE A 178 -4.56 -22.88 -0.19
C ILE A 178 -5.94 -22.40 -0.66
N THR A 179 -6.92 -22.51 0.20
CA THR A 179 -8.27 -22.00 -0.05
C THR A 179 -8.88 -21.40 1.22
N VAL A 180 -9.75 -20.42 1.06
CA VAL A 180 -10.62 -19.88 2.13
C VAL A 180 -12.03 -20.48 2.08
N GLU A 181 -12.33 -21.26 1.04
CA GLU A 181 -13.61 -21.97 0.91
C GLU A 181 -13.56 -23.29 1.67
N GLU A 182 -14.62 -23.58 2.40
CA GLU A 182 -14.77 -24.86 3.11
C GLU A 182 -14.97 -26.00 2.10
N LYS A 183 -13.86 -26.59 1.67
CA LYS A 183 -13.82 -27.73 0.76
C LYS A 183 -13.12 -28.89 1.45
N LEU A 184 -13.70 -30.09 1.33
CA LEU A 184 -13.10 -31.28 1.93
C LEU A 184 -11.91 -31.81 1.11
N TYR A 185 -11.99 -31.71 -0.23
CA TYR A 185 -10.99 -32.28 -1.15
C TYR A 185 -10.48 -31.24 -2.16
N CYS A 186 -9.18 -31.29 -2.42
CA CYS A 186 -8.53 -30.57 -3.51
C CYS A 186 -8.72 -31.33 -4.81
N LYS A 187 -9.53 -30.84 -5.73
CA LYS A 187 -9.80 -31.47 -7.02
C LYS A 187 -8.57 -31.46 -7.94
N GLU A 188 -7.79 -30.40 -7.87
CA GLU A 188 -6.62 -30.17 -8.72
C GLU A 188 -5.48 -31.15 -8.44
N LEU A 189 -5.37 -31.63 -7.20
CA LEU A 189 -4.34 -32.58 -6.77
C LEU A 189 -4.87 -34.02 -6.60
N SER A 190 -6.17 -34.23 -6.74
CA SER A 190 -6.78 -35.55 -6.57
C SER A 190 -6.81 -36.29 -7.91
N HIS A 191 -6.25 -37.50 -7.97
CA HIS A 191 -6.20 -38.35 -9.18
C HIS A 191 -6.69 -39.75 -8.89
N GLY A 192 -7.64 -40.22 -9.69
CA GLY A 192 -8.24 -41.53 -9.53
C GLY A 192 -8.88 -41.72 -8.15
N ASP A 193 -8.51 -42.76 -7.43
CA ASP A 193 -9.01 -43.06 -6.08
C ASP A 193 -8.28 -42.28 -4.98
N VAL A 194 -7.19 -41.58 -5.32
CA VAL A 194 -6.42 -40.79 -4.35
C VAL A 194 -7.07 -39.43 -4.19
N LYS A 195 -7.62 -39.16 -3.02
CA LYS A 195 -8.22 -37.88 -2.65
C LYS A 195 -7.30 -37.10 -1.73
N ILE A 196 -6.88 -35.92 -2.14
CA ILE A 196 -6.09 -35.02 -1.32
C ILE A 196 -7.05 -34.10 -0.54
N MET A 197 -6.92 -34.13 0.78
CA MET A 197 -7.79 -33.35 1.68
C MET A 197 -7.21 -31.96 1.98
N TYR A 198 -8.10 -31.01 2.20
CA TYR A 198 -7.80 -29.76 2.84
C TYR A 198 -7.88 -29.87 4.36
N TYR A 199 -6.94 -29.25 5.05
CA TYR A 199 -6.88 -29.18 6.51
C TYR A 199 -6.97 -27.72 6.95
N PRO A 200 -7.70 -27.41 8.04
CA PRO A 200 -7.75 -26.07 8.58
C PRO A 200 -6.37 -25.66 9.13
N VAL A 201 -5.95 -24.46 8.82
CA VAL A 201 -4.69 -23.86 9.32
C VAL A 201 -4.95 -23.23 10.68
N VAL A 202 -4.11 -23.57 11.64
CA VAL A 202 -4.13 -22.98 12.98
C VAL A 202 -2.78 -22.32 13.25
N PHE A 203 -2.80 -21.02 13.47
CA PHE A 203 -1.59 -20.27 13.79
C PHE A 203 -1.29 -20.30 15.29
N SER A 204 -0.11 -20.75 15.64
CA SER A 204 0.38 -20.71 17.03
C SER A 204 0.97 -19.34 17.37
N ARG A 205 0.29 -18.58 18.23
CA ARG A 205 0.80 -17.31 18.72
C ARG A 205 2.05 -17.42 19.61
N LEU A 206 2.31 -18.61 20.15
CA LEU A 206 3.47 -18.86 21.00
C LEU A 206 4.73 -19.17 20.24
N SER A 207 4.62 -19.98 19.17
CA SER A 207 5.76 -20.43 18.37
C SER A 207 5.96 -19.65 17.08
N GLY A 208 4.94 -18.92 16.61
CA GLY A 208 4.96 -18.27 15.30
C GLY A 208 4.92 -19.25 14.11
N HIS A 209 4.58 -20.52 14.35
CA HIS A 209 4.44 -21.53 13.31
C HIS A 209 2.97 -21.77 12.95
N GLU A 210 2.76 -22.11 11.68
CA GLU A 210 1.49 -22.56 11.10
C GLU A 210 1.32 -24.07 11.24
#